data_0a7014b404199a3953f2a9ca416a0239
#
_entry.id   0a7014b404199a3953f2a9ca416a0239
#
_cell.length_a   1.000
_cell.length_b   1.000
_cell.length_c   1.000
_cell.angle_alpha   90.00
_cell.angle_beta   90.00
_cell.angle_gamma   90.00
#
_symmetry.space_group_name_H-M   'P 1'
#
loop_
_entity.id
_entity.type
_entity.pdbx_description
1 polymer ?
#
loop_
_entity_poly.entity_id
_entity_poly.type
_entity_poly.pdbx_seq_one_letter_code
_entity_poly.pdbx_strand_id
1 'polypeptide(L)'
;MKRLLKISFDLSLLSFIPIISWLLLGIIVDKNLVNIFTLTYPIQFIYYILKSLFSTGANICKEKDKNKNAVMSGMIIGTIVSVIIFAILLFNIDNYINFMNLDIDTYKVFTIYSVLQLFICLEFAMVLNKLYYEGKNTLANKYSLIFNLLNFILLIGTSLITKNQIAIITTTLIPLSLFTLYIYIKNSNKFKLKLNVFKCIKYDSVELFNNIAFFLIFLFGLSNALEYGEQ
;
A
#
# COMPACT_ATOMS: atom_id res chain seq x y z
N MET A 1 -14.13 -26.70 -6.19
CA MET A 1 -15.14 -25.69 -5.84
C MET A 1 -14.97 -25.12 -4.44
N LYS A 2 -15.01 -25.91 -3.33
CA LYS A 2 -14.82 -25.40 -1.93
C LYS A 2 -13.52 -24.59 -1.73
N ARG A 3 -12.39 -25.00 -2.35
CA ARG A 3 -11.10 -24.30 -2.24
C ARG A 3 -11.11 -22.94 -2.94
N LEU A 4 -11.74 -22.83 -4.11
CA LEU A 4 -11.87 -21.57 -4.85
C LEU A 4 -12.79 -20.58 -4.09
N LEU A 5 -13.94 -21.07 -3.57
CA LEU A 5 -14.83 -20.26 -2.75
C LEU A 5 -14.15 -19.72 -1.50
N LYS A 6 -13.31 -20.53 -0.82
CA LYS A 6 -12.54 -20.08 0.34
C LYS A 6 -11.51 -19.01 -0.05
N ILE A 7 -10.77 -19.17 -1.14
CA ILE A 7 -9.81 -18.19 -1.63
C ILE A 7 -10.53 -16.88 -2.02
N SER A 8 -11.65 -16.96 -2.74
CA SER A 8 -12.43 -15.78 -3.10
C SER A 8 -12.97 -15.04 -1.88
N PHE A 9 -13.45 -15.77 -0.87
CA PHE A 9 -13.93 -15.20 0.38
C PHE A 9 -12.81 -14.52 1.16
N ASP A 10 -11.64 -15.18 1.30
CA ASP A 10 -10.48 -14.62 1.97
C ASP A 10 -10.02 -13.32 1.27
N LEU A 11 -9.96 -13.30 -0.07
CA LEU A 11 -9.59 -12.11 -0.85
C LEU A 11 -10.62 -10.98 -0.73
N SER A 12 -11.92 -11.30 -0.74
CA SER A 12 -12.99 -10.32 -0.56
C SER A 12 -12.93 -9.68 0.82
N LEU A 13 -12.78 -10.46 1.89
CA LEU A 13 -12.61 -9.95 3.25
C LEU A 13 -11.41 -9.00 3.35
N LEU A 14 -10.28 -9.36 2.74
CA LEU A 14 -9.08 -8.53 2.74
C LEU A 14 -9.28 -7.18 2.05
N SER A 15 -10.14 -7.12 1.03
CA SER A 15 -10.46 -5.88 0.33
C SER A 15 -11.46 -4.99 1.09
N PHE A 16 -12.38 -5.59 1.84
CA PHE A 16 -13.39 -4.85 2.60
C PHE A 16 -12.88 -4.27 3.91
N ILE A 17 -11.94 -4.92 4.60
CA ILE A 17 -11.43 -4.47 5.90
C ILE A 17 -10.92 -3.02 5.85
N PRO A 18 -10.09 -2.57 4.89
CA PRO A 18 -9.64 -1.18 4.82
C PRO A 18 -10.79 -0.18 4.65
N ILE A 19 -11.75 -0.49 3.78
CA ILE A 19 -12.91 0.37 3.52
C ILE A 19 -13.75 0.54 4.80
N ILE A 20 -14.06 -0.58 5.46
CA ILE A 20 -14.82 -0.58 6.72
C ILE A 20 -14.05 0.20 7.79
N SER A 21 -12.73 0.07 7.85
CA SER A 21 -11.90 0.81 8.81
C SER A 21 -12.04 2.32 8.67
N TRP A 22 -12.00 2.85 7.43
CA TRP A 22 -12.15 4.27 7.17
C TRP A 22 -13.56 4.78 7.45
N LEU A 23 -14.59 4.00 7.10
CA LEU A 23 -15.98 4.33 7.43
C LEU A 23 -16.19 4.40 8.95
N LEU A 24 -15.66 3.44 9.70
CA LEU A 24 -15.76 3.43 11.16
C LEU A 24 -14.98 4.58 11.79
N LEU A 25 -13.81 4.94 11.28
CA LEU A 25 -13.07 6.12 11.73
C LEU A 25 -13.88 7.40 11.52
N GLY A 26 -14.54 7.54 10.39
CA GLY A 26 -15.43 8.67 10.11
C GLY A 26 -16.59 8.77 11.10
N ILE A 27 -17.12 7.64 11.59
CA ILE A 27 -18.19 7.60 12.59
C ILE A 27 -17.67 7.88 14.00
N ILE A 28 -16.50 7.33 14.36
CA ILE A 28 -15.99 7.34 15.74
C ILE A 28 -15.22 8.63 16.05
N VAL A 29 -14.39 9.10 15.12
CA VAL A 29 -13.45 10.21 15.34
C VAL A 29 -13.97 11.49 14.69
N ASP A 30 -14.06 11.54 13.37
CA ASP A 30 -14.50 12.69 12.60
C ASP A 30 -15.00 12.26 11.23
N LYS A 31 -16.20 12.74 10.83
CA LYS A 31 -16.82 12.45 9.53
C LYS A 31 -15.94 12.83 8.32
N ASN A 32 -15.10 13.85 8.45
CA ASN A 32 -14.20 14.30 7.40
C ASN A 32 -13.12 13.25 7.06
N LEU A 33 -12.85 12.29 7.96
CA LEU A 33 -11.86 11.24 7.74
C LEU A 33 -12.23 10.30 6.59
N VAL A 34 -13.51 10.20 6.23
CA VAL A 34 -13.95 9.42 5.06
C VAL A 34 -13.35 10.03 3.77
N ASN A 35 -13.24 11.35 3.70
CA ASN A 35 -12.67 12.04 2.54
C ASN A 35 -11.18 11.75 2.34
N ILE A 36 -10.46 11.38 3.41
CA ILE A 36 -9.03 11.02 3.33
C ILE A 36 -8.82 9.77 2.48
N PHE A 37 -9.74 8.82 2.50
CA PHE A 37 -9.68 7.67 1.62
C PHE A 37 -9.69 8.11 0.15
N THR A 38 -10.56 9.05 -0.20
CA THR A 38 -10.65 9.64 -1.54
C THR A 38 -9.38 10.44 -1.87
N LEU A 39 -8.92 11.27 -0.94
CA LEU A 39 -7.70 12.08 -1.09
C LEU A 39 -6.46 11.21 -1.36
N THR A 40 -6.35 10.07 -0.71
CA THR A 40 -5.19 9.17 -0.87
C THR A 40 -5.31 8.22 -2.06
N TYR A 41 -6.45 8.19 -2.75
CA TYR A 41 -6.69 7.29 -3.87
C TYR A 41 -5.67 7.44 -5.03
N PRO A 42 -5.29 8.64 -5.48
CA PRO A 42 -4.21 8.78 -6.46
C PRO A 42 -2.89 8.19 -5.97
N ILE A 43 -2.55 8.38 -4.69
CA ILE A 43 -1.30 7.86 -4.11
C ILE A 43 -1.27 6.32 -4.12
N GLN A 44 -2.44 5.66 -4.06
CA GLN A 44 -2.52 4.20 -4.19
C GLN A 44 -2.01 3.70 -5.55
N PHE A 45 -2.15 4.48 -6.62
CA PHE A 45 -1.60 4.08 -7.92
C PHE A 45 -0.07 4.13 -7.95
N ILE A 46 0.56 5.01 -7.15
CA ILE A 46 2.02 4.97 -6.94
C ILE A 46 2.41 3.64 -6.29
N TYR A 47 1.67 3.19 -5.28
CA TYR A 47 1.85 1.86 -4.70
C TYR A 47 1.72 0.76 -5.76
N TYR A 48 0.69 0.79 -6.63
CA TYR A 48 0.51 -0.21 -7.68
C TYR A 48 1.63 -0.17 -8.72
N ILE A 49 2.10 1.00 -9.12
CA ILE A 49 3.24 1.18 -10.04
C ILE A 49 4.51 0.53 -9.46
N LEU A 50 4.84 0.82 -8.20
CA LEU A 50 6.03 0.27 -7.56
C LEU A 50 5.92 -1.24 -7.35
N LYS A 51 4.75 -1.74 -6.95
CA LYS A 51 4.47 -3.17 -6.82
C LYS A 51 4.57 -3.88 -8.17
N SER A 52 4.04 -3.31 -9.24
CA SER A 52 4.14 -3.83 -10.60
C SER A 52 5.60 -3.97 -10.99
N LEU A 53 6.41 -2.91 -10.89
CA LEU A 53 7.81 -2.92 -11.28
C LEU A 53 8.67 -3.89 -10.48
N PHE A 54 8.65 -3.76 -9.17
CA PHE A 54 9.63 -4.41 -8.27
C PHE A 54 9.18 -5.74 -7.69
N SER A 55 7.91 -6.08 -7.85
CA SER A 55 7.37 -7.38 -7.44
C SER A 55 6.95 -8.20 -8.65
N THR A 56 5.93 -7.79 -9.40
CA THR A 56 5.41 -8.55 -10.55
C THR A 56 6.46 -8.64 -11.66
N GLY A 57 7.01 -7.51 -12.09
CA GLY A 57 8.05 -7.46 -13.12
C GLY A 57 9.32 -8.25 -12.75
N ALA A 58 9.74 -8.19 -11.48
CA ALA A 58 10.88 -8.97 -10.99
C ALA A 58 10.60 -10.48 -11.02
N ASN A 59 9.38 -10.91 -10.73
CA ASN A 59 8.99 -12.32 -10.84
C ASN A 59 8.96 -12.79 -12.30
N ILE A 60 8.45 -11.96 -13.23
CA ILE A 60 8.49 -12.26 -14.65
C ILE A 60 9.94 -12.38 -15.15
N CYS A 61 10.84 -11.50 -14.69
CA CYS A 61 12.27 -11.60 -14.98
C CYS A 61 12.90 -12.89 -14.45
N LYS A 62 12.49 -13.35 -13.26
CA LYS A 62 12.94 -14.64 -12.72
C LYS A 62 12.59 -15.78 -13.65
N GLU A 63 11.36 -15.85 -14.12
CA GLU A 63 10.88 -16.93 -14.96
C GLU A 63 11.44 -16.86 -16.39
N LYS A 64 11.35 -15.70 -17.05
CA LYS A 64 11.78 -15.52 -18.45
C LYS A 64 13.30 -15.56 -18.61
N ASP A 65 14.04 -14.90 -17.74
CA ASP A 65 15.50 -14.78 -17.82
C ASP A 65 16.22 -15.85 -16.97
N LYS A 66 15.48 -16.72 -16.28
CA LYS A 66 15.98 -17.72 -15.32
C LYS A 66 16.90 -17.07 -14.24
N ASN A 67 16.61 -15.82 -13.87
CA ASN A 67 17.40 -15.07 -12.91
C ASN A 67 16.91 -15.32 -11.48
N LYS A 68 17.51 -16.28 -10.80
CA LYS A 68 17.16 -16.68 -9.42
C LYS A 68 17.25 -15.51 -8.40
N ASN A 69 18.01 -14.47 -8.69
CA ASN A 69 18.19 -13.33 -7.79
C ASN A 69 17.19 -12.18 -8.07
N ALA A 70 16.40 -12.24 -9.16
CA ALA A 70 15.56 -11.14 -9.59
C ALA A 70 14.56 -10.69 -8.53
N VAL A 71 13.87 -11.62 -7.88
CA VAL A 71 12.84 -11.32 -6.88
C VAL A 71 13.43 -10.60 -5.66
N MET A 72 14.53 -11.12 -5.09
CA MET A 72 15.18 -10.49 -3.94
C MET A 72 15.79 -9.15 -4.30
N SER A 73 16.39 -9.05 -5.49
CA SER A 73 16.91 -7.77 -6.00
C SER A 73 15.78 -6.77 -6.21
N GLY A 74 14.62 -7.21 -6.73
CA GLY A 74 13.42 -6.39 -6.89
C GLY A 74 12.92 -5.86 -5.56
N MET A 75 12.80 -6.72 -4.55
CA MET A 75 12.40 -6.30 -3.20
C MET A 75 13.32 -5.19 -2.65
N ILE A 76 14.64 -5.35 -2.71
CA ILE A 76 15.58 -4.37 -2.14
C ILE A 76 15.62 -3.07 -2.95
N ILE A 77 15.69 -3.16 -4.28
CA ILE A 77 15.65 -1.97 -5.13
C ILE A 77 14.30 -1.27 -4.95
N GLY A 78 13.22 -2.05 -4.91
CA GLY A 78 11.87 -1.55 -4.65
C GLY A 78 11.78 -0.81 -3.32
N THR A 79 12.31 -1.37 -2.22
CA THR A 79 12.38 -0.70 -0.92
C THR A 79 13.14 0.62 -0.99
N ILE A 80 14.32 0.65 -1.63
CA ILE A 80 15.10 1.89 -1.76
C ILE A 80 14.33 2.96 -2.55
N VAL A 81 13.75 2.58 -3.69
CA VAL A 81 12.98 3.50 -4.52
C VAL A 81 11.71 3.96 -3.82
N SER A 82 11.01 3.07 -3.13
CA SER A 82 9.79 3.41 -2.37
C SER A 82 10.10 4.37 -1.23
N VAL A 83 11.18 4.17 -0.48
CA VAL A 83 11.60 5.12 0.57
C VAL A 83 11.80 6.53 -0.01
N ILE A 84 12.47 6.64 -1.16
CA ILE A 84 12.71 7.93 -1.82
C ILE A 84 11.37 8.58 -2.24
N ILE A 85 10.52 7.83 -2.92
CA ILE A 85 9.24 8.35 -3.44
C ILE A 85 8.31 8.75 -2.31
N PHE A 86 8.13 7.89 -1.30
CA PHE A 86 7.26 8.22 -0.16
C PHE A 86 7.84 9.35 0.70
N ALA A 87 9.16 9.48 0.82
CA ALA A 87 9.78 10.65 1.46
C ALA A 87 9.47 11.94 0.68
N ILE A 88 9.59 11.94 -0.65
CA ILE A 88 9.21 13.09 -1.48
C ILE A 88 7.74 13.46 -1.28
N LEU A 89 6.85 12.48 -1.24
CA LEU A 89 5.42 12.72 -0.97
C LEU A 89 5.19 13.34 0.40
N LEU A 90 5.84 12.83 1.45
CA LEU A 90 5.71 13.36 2.81
C LEU A 90 6.24 14.79 2.93
N PHE A 91 7.35 15.12 2.27
CA PHE A 91 7.87 16.49 2.23
C PHE A 91 6.97 17.47 1.46
N ASN A 92 6.16 16.98 0.52
CA ASN A 92 5.25 17.78 -0.29
C ASN A 92 3.78 17.60 0.08
N ILE A 93 3.48 17.08 1.25
CA ILE A 93 2.11 16.72 1.65
C ILE A 93 1.17 17.94 1.67
N ASP A 94 1.66 19.08 2.14
CA ASP A 94 0.89 20.33 2.20
C ASP A 94 0.56 20.83 0.79
N ASN A 95 1.52 20.77 -0.14
CA ASN A 95 1.29 21.11 -1.54
C ASN A 95 0.28 20.16 -2.20
N TYR A 96 0.31 18.89 -1.84
CA TYR A 96 -0.64 17.90 -2.33
C TYR A 96 -2.06 18.18 -1.82
N ILE A 97 -2.24 18.47 -0.54
CA ILE A 97 -3.54 18.80 0.05
C ILE A 97 -4.10 20.09 -0.57
N ASN A 98 -3.27 21.12 -0.72
CA ASN A 98 -3.65 22.35 -1.40
C ASN A 98 -4.04 22.14 -2.86
N PHE A 99 -3.31 21.28 -3.59
CA PHE A 99 -3.65 20.91 -4.97
C PHE A 99 -5.02 20.24 -5.08
N MET A 100 -5.44 19.55 -4.01
CA MET A 100 -6.78 18.94 -3.91
C MET A 100 -7.84 19.89 -3.38
N ASN A 101 -7.52 21.19 -3.19
CA ASN A 101 -8.43 22.24 -2.66
C ASN A 101 -9.03 21.90 -1.29
N LEU A 102 -8.23 21.28 -0.40
CA LEU A 102 -8.65 20.87 0.94
C LEU A 102 -7.88 21.62 2.03
N ASP A 103 -8.50 21.74 3.21
CA ASP A 103 -7.91 22.38 4.38
C ASP A 103 -6.76 21.55 4.97
N ILE A 104 -5.56 22.15 5.06
CA ILE A 104 -4.35 21.46 5.55
C ILE A 104 -4.53 21.03 6.99
N ASP A 105 -5.04 21.89 7.87
CA ASP A 105 -5.09 21.60 9.31
C ASP A 105 -6.00 20.40 9.61
N THR A 106 -7.08 20.26 8.85
CA THR A 106 -8.02 19.15 9.00
C THR A 106 -7.47 17.83 8.46
N TYR A 107 -6.78 17.84 7.31
CA TYR A 107 -6.49 16.61 6.58
C TYR A 107 -5.04 16.11 6.72
N LYS A 108 -4.09 16.98 7.12
CA LYS A 108 -2.64 16.68 7.12
C LYS A 108 -2.27 15.40 7.89
N VAL A 109 -2.71 15.29 9.13
CA VAL A 109 -2.27 14.22 10.05
C VAL A 109 -2.66 12.85 9.52
N PHE A 110 -3.91 12.66 9.10
CA PHE A 110 -4.38 11.39 8.56
C PHE A 110 -3.92 11.14 7.12
N THR A 111 -3.62 12.17 6.34
CA THR A 111 -2.98 11.99 5.02
C THR A 111 -1.56 11.45 5.19
N ILE A 112 -0.77 12.01 6.13
CA ILE A 112 0.54 11.44 6.50
C ILE A 112 0.41 9.98 6.92
N TYR A 113 -0.58 9.67 7.77
CA TYR A 113 -0.87 8.28 8.17
C TYR A 113 -1.10 7.38 6.97
N SER A 114 -1.96 7.79 6.03
CA SER A 114 -2.29 7.00 4.85
C SER A 114 -1.07 6.78 3.95
N VAL A 115 -0.23 7.80 3.75
CA VAL A 115 1.01 7.69 2.98
C VAL A 115 1.97 6.69 3.63
N LEU A 116 2.17 6.77 4.94
CA LEU A 116 3.02 5.83 5.68
C LEU A 116 2.43 4.41 5.68
N GLN A 117 1.12 4.28 5.82
CA GLN A 117 0.44 2.99 5.74
C GLN A 117 0.60 2.35 4.36
N LEU A 118 0.47 3.12 3.27
CA LEU A 118 0.69 2.63 1.91
C LEU A 118 2.12 2.16 1.69
N PHE A 119 3.12 2.86 2.25
CA PHE A 119 4.51 2.41 2.23
C PHE A 119 4.67 1.05 2.91
N ILE A 120 4.14 0.89 4.14
CA ILE A 120 4.19 -0.38 4.88
C ILE A 120 3.46 -1.50 4.10
N CYS A 121 2.30 -1.19 3.50
CA CYS A 121 1.56 -2.12 2.66
C CYS A 121 2.35 -2.55 1.42
N LEU A 122 3.14 -1.65 0.82
CA LEU A 122 3.99 -1.97 -0.33
C LEU A 122 5.09 -2.98 0.05
N GLU A 123 5.81 -2.70 1.13
CA GLU A 123 6.86 -3.60 1.64
C GLU A 123 6.29 -4.98 1.99
N PHE A 124 5.14 -4.99 2.65
CA PHE A 124 4.43 -6.22 2.98
C PHE A 124 3.99 -6.99 1.72
N ALA A 125 3.41 -6.29 0.72
CA ALA A 125 2.96 -6.89 -0.53
C ALA A 125 4.12 -7.52 -1.34
N MET A 126 5.32 -6.90 -1.33
CA MET A 126 6.49 -7.47 -1.99
C MET A 126 6.87 -8.83 -1.39
N VAL A 127 6.84 -8.97 -0.05
CA VAL A 127 7.09 -10.24 0.62
C VAL A 127 5.99 -11.27 0.32
N LEU A 128 4.72 -10.87 0.36
CA LEU A 128 3.60 -11.76 0.04
C LEU A 128 3.70 -12.30 -1.39
N ASN A 129 3.96 -11.43 -2.35
CA ASN A 129 4.11 -11.84 -3.74
C ASN A 129 5.25 -12.85 -3.91
N LYS A 130 6.41 -12.64 -3.25
CA LYS A 130 7.48 -13.64 -3.23
C LYS A 130 6.98 -15.00 -2.73
N LEU A 131 6.24 -15.03 -1.62
CA LEU A 131 5.70 -16.27 -1.05
C LEU A 131 4.71 -16.95 -1.99
N TYR A 132 3.84 -16.20 -2.66
CA TYR A 132 2.92 -16.73 -3.67
C TYR A 132 3.67 -17.39 -4.84
N TYR A 133 4.71 -16.72 -5.35
CA TYR A 133 5.54 -17.27 -6.43
C TYR A 133 6.41 -18.47 -6.00
N GLU A 134 6.70 -18.60 -4.71
CA GLU A 134 7.34 -19.80 -4.15
C GLU A 134 6.35 -20.94 -3.86
N GLY A 135 5.07 -20.79 -4.16
CA GLY A 135 4.01 -21.75 -3.88
C GLY A 135 3.59 -21.84 -2.41
N LYS A 136 4.05 -20.90 -1.56
CA LYS A 136 3.76 -20.85 -0.12
C LYS A 136 2.45 -20.09 0.17
N ASN A 137 1.40 -20.37 -0.60
CA ASN A 137 0.14 -19.63 -0.58
C ASN A 137 -0.52 -19.60 0.81
N THR A 138 -0.53 -20.74 1.51
CA THR A 138 -1.14 -20.82 2.85
C THR A 138 -0.44 -19.91 3.86
N LEU A 139 0.88 -19.80 3.78
CA LEU A 139 1.67 -18.92 4.64
C LEU A 139 1.43 -17.45 4.28
N ALA A 140 1.40 -17.11 3.00
CA ALA A 140 1.09 -15.77 2.52
C ALA A 140 -0.30 -15.33 2.98
N ASN A 141 -1.34 -16.17 2.80
CA ASN A 141 -2.70 -15.88 3.27
C ASN A 141 -2.76 -15.69 4.79
N LYS A 142 -2.04 -16.51 5.55
CA LYS A 142 -1.97 -16.37 7.01
C LYS A 142 -1.36 -15.02 7.41
N TYR A 143 -0.26 -14.61 6.79
CA TYR A 143 0.35 -13.31 7.07
C TYR A 143 -0.56 -12.16 6.67
N SER A 144 -1.21 -12.26 5.51
CA SER A 144 -2.18 -11.25 5.05
C SER A 144 -3.35 -11.09 6.03
N LEU A 145 -3.92 -12.19 6.51
CA LEU A 145 -4.99 -12.14 7.49
C LEU A 145 -4.55 -11.49 8.80
N ILE A 146 -3.38 -11.88 9.33
CA ILE A 146 -2.83 -11.29 10.56
C ILE A 146 -2.60 -9.79 10.38
N PHE A 147 -2.00 -9.36 9.28
CA PHE A 147 -1.73 -7.96 9.00
C PHE A 147 -3.02 -7.11 8.98
N ASN A 148 -4.04 -7.57 8.27
CA ASN A 148 -5.29 -6.83 8.14
C ASN A 148 -6.08 -6.80 9.45
N LEU A 149 -6.13 -7.93 10.18
CA LEU A 149 -6.77 -7.97 11.50
C LEU A 149 -6.03 -7.09 12.50
N LEU A 150 -4.70 -7.12 12.51
CA LEU A 150 -3.88 -6.26 13.38
C LEU A 150 -4.15 -4.78 13.08
N ASN A 151 -4.14 -4.40 11.81
CA ASN A 151 -4.47 -3.03 11.38
C ASN A 151 -5.87 -2.62 11.87
N PHE A 152 -6.88 -3.44 11.60
CA PHE A 152 -8.26 -3.15 11.98
C PHE A 152 -8.42 -3.01 13.51
N ILE A 153 -7.92 -3.98 14.26
CA ILE A 153 -8.07 -4.00 15.74
C ILE A 153 -7.35 -2.81 16.36
N LEU A 154 -6.12 -2.51 15.93
CA LEU A 154 -5.37 -1.39 16.48
C LEU A 154 -6.00 -0.05 16.11
N LEU A 155 -6.38 0.13 14.85
CA LEU A 155 -6.96 1.39 14.38
C LEU A 155 -8.29 1.68 15.08
N ILE A 156 -9.23 0.75 15.03
CA ILE A 156 -10.56 0.92 15.63
C ILE A 156 -10.50 0.84 17.14
N GLY A 157 -9.76 -0.11 17.72
CA GLY A 157 -9.62 -0.25 19.17
C GLY A 157 -9.05 1.01 19.82
N THR A 158 -8.01 1.61 19.22
CA THR A 158 -7.44 2.86 19.75
C THR A 158 -8.42 4.03 19.59
N SER A 159 -9.13 4.10 18.44
CA SER A 159 -10.11 5.15 18.17
C SER A 159 -11.29 5.14 19.14
N LEU A 160 -11.65 3.99 19.68
CA LEU A 160 -12.69 3.86 20.72
C LEU A 160 -12.21 4.34 22.09
N ILE A 161 -10.90 4.26 22.36
CA ILE A 161 -10.30 4.67 23.64
C ILE A 161 -9.95 6.16 23.63
N THR A 162 -9.44 6.67 22.51
CA THR A 162 -9.00 8.06 22.39
C THR A 162 -9.33 8.64 21.02
N LYS A 163 -9.65 9.94 21.00
CA LYS A 163 -9.79 10.71 19.75
C LYS A 163 -8.48 11.40 19.34
N ASN A 164 -7.41 11.20 20.09
CA ASN A 164 -6.10 11.78 19.75
C ASN A 164 -5.56 11.12 18.48
N GLN A 165 -5.53 11.88 17.40
CA GLN A 165 -5.11 11.42 16.07
C GLN A 165 -3.69 10.85 16.09
N ILE A 166 -2.74 11.50 16.77
CA ILE A 166 -1.34 11.05 16.84
C ILE A 166 -1.25 9.70 17.59
N ALA A 167 -2.00 9.52 18.66
CA ALA A 167 -2.04 8.26 19.39
C ALA A 167 -2.61 7.13 18.53
N ILE A 168 -3.70 7.37 17.78
CA ILE A 168 -4.30 6.40 16.85
C ILE A 168 -3.27 5.96 15.80
N ILE A 169 -2.57 6.93 15.21
CA ILE A 169 -1.58 6.68 14.16
C ILE A 169 -0.40 5.87 14.67
N THR A 170 0.21 6.31 15.77
CA THR A 170 1.42 5.66 16.31
C THR A 170 1.16 4.25 16.79
N THR A 171 0.05 4.02 17.49
CA THR A 171 -0.34 2.68 17.96
C THR A 171 -0.68 1.72 16.82
N THR A 172 -1.04 2.22 15.65
CA THR A 172 -1.33 1.38 14.47
C THR A 172 -0.08 1.14 13.63
N LEU A 173 0.66 2.20 13.27
CA LEU A 173 1.78 2.08 12.34
C LEU A 173 2.99 1.34 12.92
N ILE A 174 3.29 1.54 14.22
CA ILE A 174 4.47 0.91 14.83
C ILE A 174 4.37 -0.62 14.81
N PRO A 175 3.29 -1.26 15.31
CA PRO A 175 3.17 -2.72 15.25
C PRO A 175 3.10 -3.28 13.82
N LEU A 176 2.45 -2.56 12.87
CA LEU A 176 2.41 -2.97 11.48
C LEU A 176 3.80 -2.93 10.83
N SER A 177 4.58 -1.90 11.11
CA SER A 177 5.96 -1.78 10.63
C SER A 177 6.84 -2.90 11.19
N LEU A 178 6.75 -3.18 12.48
CA LEU A 178 7.51 -4.26 13.13
C LEU A 178 7.11 -5.63 12.58
N PHE A 179 5.82 -5.87 12.37
CA PHE A 179 5.34 -7.12 11.78
C PHE A 179 5.83 -7.28 10.34
N THR A 180 5.76 -6.23 9.54
CA THR A 180 6.26 -6.23 8.15
C THR A 180 7.76 -6.48 8.10
N LEU A 181 8.53 -5.79 8.94
CA LEU A 181 9.97 -5.96 9.05
C LEU A 181 10.35 -7.40 9.46
N TYR A 182 9.64 -7.95 10.46
CA TYR A 182 9.84 -9.33 10.90
C TYR A 182 9.64 -10.31 9.74
N ILE A 183 8.54 -10.18 8.99
CA ILE A 183 8.25 -11.06 7.85
C ILE A 183 9.28 -10.86 6.74
N TYR A 184 9.67 -9.62 6.47
CA TYR A 184 10.68 -9.27 5.48
C TYR A 184 12.01 -9.98 5.79
N ILE A 185 12.53 -9.82 7.00
CA ILE A 185 13.78 -10.44 7.45
C ILE A 185 13.68 -11.98 7.39
N LYS A 186 12.61 -12.54 7.92
CA LYS A 186 12.39 -14.00 7.97
C LYS A 186 12.35 -14.65 6.59
N ASN A 187 11.87 -13.92 5.58
CA ASN A 187 11.74 -14.44 4.22
C ASN A 187 12.83 -13.91 3.27
N SER A 188 13.80 -13.15 3.79
CA SER A 188 14.97 -12.73 3.02
C SER A 188 15.99 -13.86 2.93
N ASN A 189 16.45 -14.16 1.72
CA ASN A 189 17.46 -15.17 1.47
C ASN A 189 18.78 -14.47 1.09
N LYS A 190 19.91 -15.17 1.23
CA LYS A 190 21.19 -14.74 0.64
C LYS A 190 21.03 -14.56 -0.87
N PHE A 191 21.44 -13.44 -1.41
CA PHE A 191 21.30 -13.10 -2.83
C PHE A 191 22.47 -12.23 -3.31
N LYS A 192 22.60 -12.16 -4.63
CA LYS A 192 23.45 -11.16 -5.30
C LYS A 192 22.52 -10.14 -5.95
N LEU A 193 22.77 -8.85 -5.75
CA LEU A 193 22.00 -7.80 -6.40
C LEU A 193 22.16 -7.90 -7.92
N LYS A 194 21.10 -8.36 -8.61
CA LYS A 194 21.12 -8.60 -10.05
C LYS A 194 19.68 -8.48 -10.60
N LEU A 195 19.29 -7.25 -10.94
CA LEU A 195 18.03 -6.98 -11.59
C LEU A 195 18.24 -5.96 -12.73
N ASN A 196 17.65 -6.24 -13.88
CA ASN A 196 17.55 -5.28 -14.96
C ASN A 196 16.16 -4.66 -14.92
N VAL A 197 16.08 -3.45 -14.37
CA VAL A 197 14.81 -2.71 -14.21
C VAL A 197 14.13 -2.44 -15.55
N PHE A 198 14.90 -2.15 -16.62
CA PHE A 198 14.31 -1.96 -17.97
C PHE A 198 13.63 -3.19 -18.50
N LYS A 199 14.13 -4.40 -18.18
CA LYS A 199 13.42 -5.64 -18.53
C LYS A 199 12.13 -5.80 -17.72
N CYS A 200 12.12 -5.42 -16.44
CA CYS A 200 10.91 -5.44 -15.63
C CYS A 200 9.85 -4.52 -16.24
N ILE A 201 10.21 -3.28 -16.61
CA ILE A 201 9.33 -2.34 -17.30
C ILE A 201 8.80 -2.96 -18.60
N LYS A 202 9.67 -3.55 -19.44
CA LYS A 202 9.26 -4.17 -20.70
C LYS A 202 8.28 -5.32 -20.50
N TYR A 203 8.51 -6.16 -19.49
CA TYR A 203 7.69 -7.36 -19.28
C TYR A 203 6.33 -7.08 -18.62
N ASP A 204 6.24 -6.01 -17.86
CA ASP A 204 5.04 -5.61 -17.13
C ASP A 204 4.48 -4.25 -17.63
N SER A 205 4.82 -3.88 -18.86
CA SER A 205 4.52 -2.55 -19.42
C SER A 205 3.03 -2.24 -19.45
N VAL A 206 2.17 -3.21 -19.74
CA VAL A 206 0.72 -2.99 -19.84
C VAL A 206 0.13 -2.60 -18.48
N GLU A 207 0.45 -3.35 -17.41
CA GLU A 207 -0.03 -3.04 -16.06
C GLU A 207 0.56 -1.72 -15.57
N LEU A 208 1.84 -1.47 -15.85
CA LEU A 208 2.51 -0.23 -15.50
C LEU A 208 1.84 0.99 -16.15
N PHE A 209 1.61 0.95 -17.47
CA PHE A 209 0.97 2.06 -18.18
C PHE A 209 -0.48 2.27 -17.73
N ASN A 210 -1.24 1.21 -17.48
CA ASN A 210 -2.57 1.32 -16.90
C ASN A 210 -2.55 2.03 -15.55
N ASN A 211 -1.66 1.65 -14.65
CA ASN A 211 -1.55 2.27 -13.34
C ASN A 211 -1.13 3.75 -13.42
N ILE A 212 -0.22 4.11 -14.35
CA ILE A 212 0.15 5.51 -14.61
C ILE A 212 -1.05 6.30 -15.16
N ALA A 213 -1.79 5.74 -16.12
CA ALA A 213 -2.97 6.40 -16.68
C ALA A 213 -4.03 6.63 -15.58
N PHE A 214 -4.33 5.64 -14.76
CA PHE A 214 -5.26 5.80 -13.64
C PHE A 214 -4.75 6.80 -12.59
N PHE A 215 -3.46 6.82 -12.28
CA PHE A 215 -2.88 7.84 -11.41
C PHE A 215 -3.20 9.24 -11.91
N LEU A 216 -2.95 9.53 -13.18
CA LEU A 216 -3.21 10.83 -13.78
C LEU A 216 -4.71 11.17 -13.80
N ILE A 217 -5.56 10.21 -14.22
CA ILE A 217 -7.01 10.39 -14.25
C ILE A 217 -7.57 10.73 -12.87
N PHE A 218 -7.16 9.98 -11.84
CA PHE A 218 -7.65 10.24 -10.48
C PHE A 218 -7.04 11.49 -9.87
N LEU A 219 -5.77 11.80 -10.15
CA LEU A 219 -5.13 13.01 -9.65
C LEU A 219 -5.86 14.27 -10.14
N PHE A 220 -6.05 14.38 -11.46
CA PHE A 220 -6.72 15.55 -12.05
C PHE A 220 -8.24 15.50 -11.92
N GLY A 221 -8.84 14.31 -12.03
CA GLY A 221 -10.29 14.17 -11.92
C GLY A 221 -10.81 14.48 -10.52
N LEU A 222 -10.11 14.05 -9.46
CA LEU A 222 -10.49 14.35 -8.08
C LEU A 222 -10.23 15.81 -7.73
N SER A 223 -9.10 16.38 -8.16
CA SER A 223 -8.84 17.82 -7.94
C SER A 223 -9.97 18.67 -8.52
N ASN A 224 -10.37 18.43 -9.76
CA ASN A 224 -11.49 19.14 -10.38
C ASN A 224 -12.83 18.87 -9.67
N ALA A 225 -13.11 17.61 -9.30
CA ALA A 225 -14.36 17.27 -8.63
C ALA A 225 -14.50 17.94 -7.25
N LEU A 226 -13.42 18.09 -6.51
CA LEU A 226 -13.40 18.78 -5.22
C LEU A 226 -13.56 20.30 -5.38
N GLU A 227 -12.99 20.90 -6.46
CA GLU A 227 -13.18 22.32 -6.76
C GLU A 227 -14.64 22.68 -7.05
N TYR A 228 -15.37 21.82 -7.77
CA TYR A 228 -16.78 22.05 -8.12
C TYR A 228 -17.78 21.50 -7.10
N GLY A 229 -17.35 20.65 -6.17
CA GLY A 229 -18.24 20.03 -5.18
C GLY A 229 -18.57 20.90 -3.97
N GLU A 230 -17.88 22.02 -3.80
CA GLU A 230 -18.12 23.02 -2.74
C GLU A 230 -19.11 24.12 -3.17
N GLN A 231 -19.64 24.07 -4.39
CA GLN A 231 -20.70 24.96 -4.89
C GLN A 231 -22.07 24.31 -4.73
#